data_f079da28f55fd629a4795b7670ea5fc9
#
_entry.id   f079da28f55fd629a4795b7670ea5fc9
#
_cell.length_a   1.000
_cell.length_b   1.000
_cell.length_c   1.000
_cell.angle_alpha   90.00
_cell.angle_beta   90.00
_cell.angle_gamma   90.00
#
_symmetry.space_group_name_H-M   'P 1'
#
loop_
_entity.id
_entity.type
_entity.pdbx_description
1 polymer ?
#
loop_
_entity_poly.entity_id
_entity_poly.type
_entity_poly.pdbx_seq_one_letter_code
_entity_poly.pdbx_strand_id
1 'polypeptide(L)'
;MIQILVIDDEDPIRNLLARMIELEGYKVWKASDCQSALKLLKAQPFDVVLCDVFLPDGNGVDFIREIKKHRPEAEVILLTAHGNIPDGVQAIKNGAFDYITKGDDNRKIIPTISRAVDEVEKKKGKVAPPVSYSFDSIIGSSNGLKQAVALARKVADTDVPVLLTGETGTGKEVFSHAIHYASPRSQYPIMAINCSAFSKDLLESELFGYKAGAFTGAMKDKPGLFEVANHGTVFLDEIGEMAFDLQARLLRVLETGEYIKVGDTKPTKVDVRIISATNRDLKKEIENGHFREDLYFRLSVFQIHLPPLRERKEDIEMLAETFLKRFSTKLKKEIKGMTSEVVDILKGAEWRGNIRELKNVMERSAIVCDEEVTVQDLPIDLQCAGMDEEQGKEEFELAVIEQKHITKVLQYTRGNKTEAARLLKIGLATLYRKIEAYHLSSTYKCNFLGADNKQ
;
A
#
# COMPACT_ATOMS: atom_id res chain seq x y z
N MET A 1 20.77 -0.75 -12.56
CA MET A 1 19.83 -1.61 -13.33
C MET A 1 20.19 -3.05 -12.97
N ILE A 2 19.23 -3.83 -12.52
CA ILE A 2 19.40 -5.24 -12.12
C ILE A 2 19.77 -6.08 -13.34
N GLN A 3 20.78 -6.93 -13.19
CA GLN A 3 21.29 -7.81 -14.26
C GLN A 3 20.95 -9.27 -13.93
N ILE A 4 20.27 -9.94 -14.84
CA ILE A 4 19.80 -11.31 -14.68
C ILE A 4 20.45 -12.20 -15.74
N LEU A 5 21.01 -13.35 -15.33
CA LEU A 5 21.55 -14.36 -16.21
C LEU A 5 20.57 -15.55 -16.28
N VAL A 6 20.16 -15.91 -17.50
CA VAL A 6 19.34 -17.09 -17.77
C VAL A 6 20.21 -18.18 -18.39
N ILE A 7 20.28 -19.35 -17.76
CA ILE A 7 21.07 -20.50 -18.18
C ILE A 7 20.10 -21.67 -18.46
N ASP A 8 19.98 -22.05 -19.71
CA ASP A 8 19.07 -23.11 -20.16
C ASP A 8 19.57 -23.61 -21.52
N ASP A 9 19.64 -24.89 -21.77
CA ASP A 9 20.13 -25.47 -23.02
C ASP A 9 19.10 -25.38 -24.15
N GLU A 10 17.80 -25.31 -23.80
CA GLU A 10 16.71 -25.20 -24.73
C GLU A 10 16.52 -23.75 -25.23
N ASP A 11 16.96 -23.44 -26.46
CA ASP A 11 16.85 -22.13 -27.08
C ASP A 11 15.45 -21.48 -27.01
N PRO A 12 14.34 -22.20 -27.25
CA PRO A 12 12.99 -21.62 -27.19
C PRO A 12 12.65 -21.17 -25.77
N ILE A 13 12.97 -21.99 -24.74
CA ILE A 13 12.68 -21.71 -23.34
C ILE A 13 13.55 -20.56 -22.85
N ARG A 14 14.85 -20.60 -23.13
CA ARG A 14 15.81 -19.54 -22.79
C ARG A 14 15.38 -18.17 -23.35
N ASN A 15 14.94 -18.13 -24.62
CA ASN A 15 14.50 -16.91 -25.25
C ASN A 15 13.15 -16.40 -24.70
N LEU A 16 12.22 -17.31 -24.40
CA LEU A 16 10.93 -16.96 -23.78
C LEU A 16 11.13 -16.34 -22.39
N LEU A 17 11.94 -17.01 -21.55
CA LEU A 17 12.26 -16.51 -20.20
C LEU A 17 12.95 -15.15 -20.26
N ALA A 18 13.95 -15.00 -21.13
CA ALA A 18 14.66 -13.75 -21.30
C ALA A 18 13.68 -12.62 -21.68
N ARG A 19 12.79 -12.85 -22.64
CA ARG A 19 11.81 -11.85 -23.07
C ARG A 19 10.81 -11.49 -21.97
N MET A 20 10.32 -12.46 -21.19
CA MET A 20 9.44 -12.20 -20.06
C MET A 20 10.12 -11.30 -19.03
N ILE A 21 11.38 -11.58 -18.71
CA ILE A 21 12.16 -10.83 -17.73
C ILE A 21 12.53 -9.43 -18.25
N GLU A 22 12.83 -9.28 -19.53
CA GLU A 22 13.06 -7.97 -20.17
C GLU A 22 11.81 -7.07 -20.15
N LEU A 23 10.62 -7.64 -20.29
CA LEU A 23 9.35 -6.90 -20.20
C LEU A 23 9.10 -6.31 -18.78
N GLU A 24 9.67 -6.93 -17.74
CA GLU A 24 9.65 -6.40 -16.37
C GLU A 24 10.72 -5.31 -16.12
N GLY A 25 11.50 -4.94 -17.15
CA GLY A 25 12.49 -3.86 -17.07
C GLY A 25 13.87 -4.29 -16.59
N TYR A 26 14.16 -5.58 -16.52
CA TYR A 26 15.48 -6.10 -16.14
C TYR A 26 16.40 -6.27 -17.36
N LYS A 27 17.70 -6.17 -17.14
CA LYS A 27 18.70 -6.46 -18.18
C LYS A 27 19.06 -7.94 -18.14
N VAL A 28 18.82 -8.64 -19.27
CA VAL A 28 18.98 -10.09 -19.33
C VAL A 28 20.18 -10.51 -20.18
N TRP A 29 20.87 -11.53 -19.71
CA TRP A 29 21.94 -12.23 -20.40
C TRP A 29 21.59 -13.70 -20.50
N LYS A 30 22.12 -14.37 -21.53
CA LYS A 30 21.76 -15.75 -21.86
C LYS A 30 23.00 -16.63 -21.98
N ALA A 31 22.92 -17.84 -21.45
CA ALA A 31 23.92 -18.88 -21.59
C ALA A 31 23.24 -20.23 -21.87
N SER A 32 23.86 -21.10 -22.65
CA SER A 32 23.34 -22.43 -23.01
C SER A 32 23.88 -23.56 -22.16
N ASP A 33 24.95 -23.31 -21.39
CA ASP A 33 25.73 -24.31 -20.68
C ASP A 33 26.49 -23.66 -19.52
N CYS A 34 27.06 -24.50 -18.62
CA CYS A 34 27.84 -24.02 -17.49
C CYS A 34 29.12 -23.26 -17.92
N GLN A 35 29.77 -23.66 -19.00
CA GLN A 35 31.02 -23.02 -19.44
C GLN A 35 30.77 -21.60 -19.96
N SER A 36 29.73 -21.41 -20.80
CA SER A 36 29.35 -20.09 -21.28
C SER A 36 28.85 -19.18 -20.15
N ALA A 37 28.06 -19.72 -19.21
CA ALA A 37 27.65 -19.03 -18.00
C ALA A 37 28.84 -18.59 -17.15
N LEU A 38 29.84 -19.46 -16.93
CA LEU A 38 31.01 -19.14 -16.14
C LEU A 38 31.86 -18.02 -16.77
N LYS A 39 31.96 -17.97 -18.12
CA LYS A 39 32.63 -16.87 -18.83
C LYS A 39 31.92 -15.55 -18.56
N LEU A 40 30.58 -15.52 -18.61
CA LEU A 40 29.78 -14.33 -18.32
C LEU A 40 29.91 -13.92 -16.83
N LEU A 41 29.80 -14.87 -15.91
CA LEU A 41 29.94 -14.62 -14.47
C LEU A 41 31.31 -14.01 -14.10
N LYS A 42 32.38 -14.36 -14.83
CA LYS A 42 33.72 -13.74 -14.66
C LYS A 42 33.80 -12.34 -15.28
N ALA A 43 33.12 -12.12 -16.39
CA ALA A 43 33.22 -10.87 -17.16
C ALA A 43 32.42 -9.71 -16.55
N GLN A 44 31.27 -9.99 -15.91
CA GLN A 44 30.38 -8.95 -15.41
C GLN A 44 29.57 -9.41 -14.19
N PRO A 45 29.09 -8.46 -13.36
CA PRO A 45 28.28 -8.78 -12.19
C PRO A 45 26.85 -9.15 -12.60
N PHE A 46 26.31 -10.19 -11.95
CA PHE A 46 24.90 -10.57 -12.03
C PHE A 46 24.29 -10.52 -10.65
N ASP A 47 23.02 -10.11 -10.62
CA ASP A 47 22.22 -9.96 -9.39
C ASP A 47 21.40 -11.20 -9.12
N VAL A 48 20.80 -11.76 -10.18
CA VAL A 48 20.00 -12.98 -10.11
C VAL A 48 20.44 -13.92 -11.23
N VAL A 49 20.51 -15.20 -10.95
CA VAL A 49 20.81 -16.24 -11.93
C VAL A 49 19.66 -17.25 -11.95
N LEU A 50 18.99 -17.39 -13.11
CA LEU A 50 18.08 -18.50 -13.38
C LEU A 50 18.88 -19.60 -14.05
N CYS A 51 18.87 -20.80 -13.49
CA CYS A 51 19.66 -21.90 -14.01
C CYS A 51 18.82 -23.16 -14.14
N ASP A 52 18.85 -23.79 -15.29
CA ASP A 52 18.29 -25.15 -15.43
C ASP A 52 19.10 -26.16 -14.60
N VAL A 53 18.39 -27.16 -14.10
CA VAL A 53 19.01 -28.29 -13.38
C VAL A 53 19.79 -29.17 -14.34
N PHE A 54 19.28 -29.42 -15.54
CA PHE A 54 19.93 -30.29 -16.53
C PHE A 54 20.58 -29.44 -17.62
N LEU A 55 21.92 -29.40 -17.61
CA LEU A 55 22.72 -28.71 -18.60
C LEU A 55 23.62 -29.71 -19.33
N PRO A 56 23.97 -29.48 -20.60
CA PRO A 56 24.72 -30.43 -21.41
C PRO A 56 26.14 -30.76 -20.86
N ASP A 57 26.69 -29.82 -20.09
CA ASP A 57 28.06 -29.91 -19.55
C ASP A 57 28.10 -30.02 -18.03
N GLY A 58 26.94 -30.17 -17.34
CA GLY A 58 26.90 -30.30 -15.90
C GLY A 58 25.52 -30.29 -15.28
N ASN A 59 25.48 -30.40 -13.94
CA ASN A 59 24.24 -30.32 -13.15
C ASN A 59 24.12 -28.94 -12.51
N GLY A 60 23.00 -28.24 -12.74
CA GLY A 60 22.70 -26.91 -12.20
C GLY A 60 22.74 -26.86 -10.68
N VAL A 61 22.35 -27.96 -9.98
CA VAL A 61 22.40 -28.03 -8.50
C VAL A 61 23.85 -27.93 -7.98
N ASP A 62 24.78 -28.57 -8.66
CA ASP A 62 26.22 -28.51 -8.31
C ASP A 62 26.86 -27.19 -8.76
N PHE A 63 26.38 -26.64 -9.87
CA PHE A 63 26.88 -25.38 -10.44
C PHE A 63 26.56 -24.17 -9.56
N ILE A 64 25.59 -24.25 -8.66
CA ILE A 64 25.30 -23.18 -7.67
C ILE A 64 26.57 -22.81 -6.88
N ARG A 65 27.37 -23.81 -6.47
CA ARG A 65 28.60 -23.57 -5.70
C ARG A 65 29.61 -22.75 -6.50
N GLU A 66 29.75 -23.01 -7.80
CA GLU A 66 30.63 -22.23 -8.68
C GLU A 66 30.07 -20.82 -8.91
N ILE A 67 28.75 -20.66 -9.09
CA ILE A 67 28.12 -19.35 -9.17
C ILE A 67 28.39 -18.53 -7.91
N LYS A 68 28.13 -19.11 -6.73
CA LYS A 68 28.34 -18.44 -5.43
C LYS A 68 29.81 -18.15 -5.13
N LYS A 69 30.74 -18.96 -5.63
CA LYS A 69 32.18 -18.69 -5.53
C LYS A 69 32.60 -17.44 -6.30
N HIS A 70 32.06 -17.23 -7.49
CA HIS A 70 32.37 -16.07 -8.31
C HIS A 70 31.48 -14.84 -8.00
N ARG A 71 30.26 -15.08 -7.54
CA ARG A 71 29.25 -14.06 -7.22
C ARG A 71 28.51 -14.43 -5.92
N PRO A 72 29.13 -14.21 -4.75
CA PRO A 72 28.50 -14.57 -3.46
C PRO A 72 27.18 -13.87 -3.22
N GLU A 73 27.04 -12.63 -3.72
CA GLU A 73 25.86 -11.78 -3.54
C GLU A 73 24.70 -12.14 -4.50
N ALA A 74 24.97 -12.86 -5.60
CA ALA A 74 23.93 -13.18 -6.58
C ALA A 74 22.97 -14.24 -6.03
N GLU A 75 21.67 -14.04 -6.22
CA GLU A 75 20.66 -15.04 -5.89
C GLU A 75 20.44 -16.01 -7.04
N VAL A 76 20.39 -17.31 -6.73
CA VAL A 76 20.28 -18.38 -7.71
C VAL A 76 18.91 -19.05 -7.60
N ILE A 77 18.15 -19.05 -8.69
CA ILE A 77 16.86 -19.75 -8.80
C ILE A 77 17.07 -20.92 -9.76
N LEU A 78 16.75 -22.13 -9.31
CA LEU A 78 16.81 -23.31 -10.18
C LEU A 78 15.47 -23.54 -10.88
N LEU A 79 15.56 -23.93 -12.16
CA LEU A 79 14.42 -24.34 -12.95
C LEU A 79 14.58 -25.84 -13.29
N THR A 80 13.49 -26.61 -13.25
CA THR A 80 13.51 -28.04 -13.61
C THR A 80 12.25 -28.45 -14.36
N ALA A 81 12.38 -29.36 -15.30
CA ALA A 81 11.25 -29.97 -15.97
C ALA A 81 10.56 -31.04 -15.09
N HIS A 82 11.25 -31.64 -14.13
CA HIS A 82 10.73 -32.67 -13.23
C HIS A 82 11.01 -32.28 -11.78
N GLY A 83 9.95 -32.00 -11.02
CA GLY A 83 10.06 -31.68 -9.60
C GLY A 83 10.48 -32.91 -8.78
N ASN A 84 11.77 -33.04 -8.46
CA ASN A 84 12.28 -34.05 -7.55
C ASN A 84 12.60 -33.44 -6.18
N ILE A 85 11.95 -33.89 -5.12
CA ILE A 85 12.10 -33.35 -3.76
C ILE A 85 13.55 -33.41 -3.26
N PRO A 86 14.33 -34.51 -3.46
CA PRO A 86 15.74 -34.56 -3.07
C PRO A 86 16.60 -33.47 -3.74
N ASP A 87 16.41 -33.20 -5.02
CA ASP A 87 17.18 -32.20 -5.76
C ASP A 87 16.87 -30.77 -5.27
N GLY A 88 15.58 -30.48 -4.97
CA GLY A 88 15.19 -29.22 -4.38
C GLY A 88 15.82 -28.96 -3.00
N VAL A 89 15.84 -29.98 -2.14
CA VAL A 89 16.49 -29.90 -0.81
C VAL A 89 18.00 -29.69 -0.95
N GLN A 90 18.64 -30.38 -1.89
CA GLN A 90 20.07 -30.23 -2.13
C GLN A 90 20.40 -28.86 -2.74
N ALA A 91 19.59 -28.36 -3.63
CA ALA A 91 19.72 -27.01 -4.20
C ALA A 91 19.75 -25.92 -3.11
N ILE A 92 18.78 -25.95 -2.20
CA ILE A 92 18.71 -24.99 -1.07
C ILE A 92 19.96 -25.14 -0.16
N LYS A 93 20.41 -26.36 0.13
CA LYS A 93 21.66 -26.60 0.89
C LYS A 93 22.88 -26.04 0.18
N ASN A 94 22.92 -26.04 -1.14
CA ASN A 94 24.03 -25.49 -1.94
C ASN A 94 23.93 -23.95 -2.06
N GLY A 95 22.90 -23.33 -1.54
CA GLY A 95 22.72 -21.87 -1.52
C GLY A 95 21.80 -21.32 -2.62
N ALA A 96 20.92 -22.14 -3.21
CA ALA A 96 19.85 -21.62 -4.06
C ALA A 96 18.88 -20.78 -3.24
N PHE A 97 18.37 -19.71 -3.84
CA PHE A 97 17.30 -18.89 -3.30
C PHE A 97 15.96 -19.62 -3.38
N ASP A 98 15.66 -20.25 -4.51
CA ASP A 98 14.41 -20.98 -4.73
C ASP A 98 14.60 -22.06 -5.82
N TYR A 99 13.58 -22.94 -5.93
CA TYR A 99 13.54 -24.07 -6.86
C TYR A 99 12.15 -24.14 -7.47
N ILE A 100 12.03 -23.99 -8.81
CA ILE A 100 10.77 -23.89 -9.55
C ILE A 100 10.66 -24.99 -10.58
N THR A 101 9.49 -25.61 -10.69
CA THR A 101 9.18 -26.59 -11.75
C THR A 101 8.72 -25.86 -13.02
N LYS A 102 9.32 -26.14 -14.17
CA LYS A 102 8.88 -25.65 -15.49
C LYS A 102 7.50 -26.23 -15.84
N GLY A 103 6.63 -25.43 -16.46
CA GLY A 103 5.28 -25.86 -16.88
C GLY A 103 4.19 -25.31 -15.95
N ASP A 104 3.74 -26.06 -14.97
CA ASP A 104 2.61 -25.68 -14.11
C ASP A 104 2.88 -24.42 -13.25
N ASP A 105 4.14 -24.13 -12.97
CA ASP A 105 4.57 -23.04 -12.10
C ASP A 105 5.13 -21.80 -12.85
N ASN A 106 4.99 -21.71 -14.16
CA ASN A 106 5.48 -20.56 -14.95
C ASN A 106 4.97 -19.19 -14.43
N ARG A 107 3.78 -19.17 -13.81
CA ARG A 107 3.22 -17.96 -13.16
C ARG A 107 3.99 -17.53 -11.92
N LYS A 108 4.83 -18.39 -11.35
CA LYS A 108 5.64 -18.10 -10.16
C LYS A 108 7.02 -17.54 -10.48
N ILE A 109 7.49 -17.66 -11.75
CA ILE A 109 8.84 -17.26 -12.14
C ILE A 109 9.06 -15.77 -11.88
N ILE A 110 8.23 -14.88 -12.41
CA ILE A 110 8.37 -13.43 -12.21
C ILE A 110 8.25 -13.02 -10.73
N PRO A 111 7.23 -13.46 -9.96
CA PRO A 111 7.18 -13.21 -8.52
C PRO A 111 8.41 -13.69 -7.75
N THR A 112 8.98 -14.84 -8.11
CA THR A 112 10.19 -15.36 -7.44
C THR A 112 11.42 -14.55 -7.81
N ILE A 113 11.57 -14.13 -9.07
CA ILE A 113 12.61 -13.20 -9.50
C ILE A 113 12.53 -11.89 -8.72
N SER A 114 11.33 -11.29 -8.59
CA SER A 114 11.14 -10.06 -7.82
C SER A 114 11.59 -10.23 -6.36
N ARG A 115 11.24 -11.34 -5.70
CA ARG A 115 11.71 -11.66 -4.33
C ARG A 115 13.23 -11.82 -4.26
N ALA A 116 13.84 -12.46 -5.26
CA ALA A 116 15.30 -12.62 -5.31
C ALA A 116 16.00 -11.28 -5.52
N VAL A 117 15.44 -10.40 -6.36
CA VAL A 117 15.95 -9.03 -6.56
C VAL A 117 15.89 -8.23 -5.26
N ASP A 118 14.75 -8.27 -4.55
CA ASP A 118 14.59 -7.61 -3.25
C ASP A 118 15.66 -8.10 -2.24
N GLU A 119 15.98 -9.41 -2.26
CA GLU A 119 16.99 -9.98 -1.36
C GLU A 119 18.41 -9.55 -1.74
N VAL A 120 18.72 -9.48 -3.03
CA VAL A 120 20.00 -8.96 -3.52
C VAL A 120 20.18 -7.49 -3.16
N GLU A 121 19.13 -6.68 -3.31
CA GLU A 121 19.17 -5.27 -2.94
C GLU A 121 19.40 -5.08 -1.44
N LYS A 122 18.79 -5.89 -0.60
CA LYS A 122 19.06 -5.95 0.85
C LYS A 122 20.51 -6.31 1.15
N LYS A 123 21.06 -7.35 0.50
CA LYS A 123 22.44 -7.83 0.72
C LYS A 123 23.51 -6.85 0.25
N LYS A 124 23.27 -6.08 -0.80
CA LYS A 124 24.23 -5.10 -1.33
C LYS A 124 24.50 -3.92 -0.40
N GLY A 125 23.88 -3.87 0.78
CA GLY A 125 24.14 -2.84 1.79
C GLY A 125 23.86 -1.42 1.30
N LYS A 126 23.26 -1.27 0.14
CA LYS A 126 22.73 -0.03 -0.40
C LYS A 126 21.22 -0.01 -0.25
N VAL A 127 20.76 -0.18 0.97
CA VAL A 127 19.50 0.46 1.31
C VAL A 127 19.86 1.90 1.64
N ALA A 128 20.18 2.68 0.59
CA ALA A 128 19.64 4.02 0.60
C ALA A 128 18.12 3.78 0.82
N PRO A 129 17.51 4.38 1.84
CA PRO A 129 16.07 4.23 2.04
C PRO A 129 15.44 4.46 0.68
N PRO A 130 14.52 3.58 0.21
CA PRO A 130 13.79 3.89 -1.01
C PRO A 130 13.40 5.35 -0.86
N VAL A 131 13.69 6.18 -1.85
CA VAL A 131 13.50 7.64 -1.79
C VAL A 131 12.12 8.02 -1.22
N SER A 132 11.19 7.06 -1.20
CA SER A 132 9.85 7.13 -0.62
C SER A 132 9.76 7.10 0.91
N TYR A 133 10.83 6.82 1.67
CA TYR A 133 10.74 6.65 3.14
C TYR A 133 11.66 7.59 3.94
N SER A 134 12.19 8.65 3.34
CA SER A 134 12.83 9.71 4.09
C SER A 134 11.79 10.71 4.63
N PHE A 135 12.12 11.44 5.69
CA PHE A 135 11.27 12.54 6.15
C PHE A 135 11.03 13.61 5.09
N ASP A 136 11.97 13.76 4.14
CA ASP A 136 11.88 14.72 3.05
C ASP A 136 10.90 14.28 1.95
N SER A 137 10.52 13.00 1.95
CA SER A 137 9.48 12.45 1.07
C SER A 137 8.06 12.59 1.63
N ILE A 138 7.91 13.04 2.88
CA ILE A 138 6.60 13.31 3.48
C ILE A 138 6.06 14.61 2.89
N ILE A 139 5.00 14.49 2.11
CA ILE A 139 4.41 15.59 1.37
C ILE A 139 3.47 16.38 2.26
N GLY A 140 3.69 17.68 2.35
CA GLY A 140 2.84 18.63 3.05
C GLY A 140 3.62 19.77 3.71
N SER A 141 2.91 20.86 3.96
CA SER A 141 3.47 22.10 4.52
C SER A 141 2.70 22.62 5.74
N SER A 142 1.60 21.95 6.11
CA SER A 142 0.74 22.32 7.23
C SER A 142 1.48 22.29 8.58
N ASN A 143 1.10 23.16 9.50
CA ASN A 143 1.76 23.27 10.80
C ASN A 143 1.67 21.99 11.63
N GLY A 144 0.52 21.31 11.63
CA GLY A 144 0.34 20.03 12.33
C GLY A 144 1.27 18.94 11.81
N LEU A 145 1.42 18.84 10.48
CA LEU A 145 2.34 17.88 9.86
C LEU A 145 3.79 18.23 10.17
N LYS A 146 4.19 19.51 10.07
CA LYS A 146 5.56 19.96 10.41
C LYS A 146 5.93 19.65 11.86
N GLN A 147 5.00 19.83 12.80
CA GLN A 147 5.20 19.47 14.21
C GLN A 147 5.39 17.95 14.37
N ALA A 148 4.55 17.13 13.72
CA ALA A 148 4.67 15.68 13.75
C ALA A 148 6.03 15.22 13.17
N VAL A 149 6.45 15.77 12.03
CA VAL A 149 7.76 15.49 11.42
C VAL A 149 8.91 15.91 12.32
N ALA A 150 8.83 17.08 12.96
CA ALA A 150 9.87 17.56 13.87
C ALA A 150 10.01 16.64 15.11
N LEU A 151 8.89 16.17 15.68
CA LEU A 151 8.89 15.18 16.76
C LEU A 151 9.47 13.84 16.30
N ALA A 152 9.07 13.37 15.12
CA ALA A 152 9.56 12.12 14.54
C ALA A 152 11.07 12.14 14.29
N ARG A 153 11.61 13.26 13.79
CA ARG A 153 13.07 13.45 13.63
C ARG A 153 13.81 13.39 14.97
N LYS A 154 13.27 14.04 16.03
CA LYS A 154 13.89 14.01 17.37
C LYS A 154 13.94 12.63 17.99
N VAL A 155 12.87 11.84 17.82
CA VAL A 155 12.80 10.50 18.41
C VAL A 155 13.55 9.44 17.57
N ALA A 156 13.84 9.73 16.30
CA ALA A 156 14.50 8.79 15.40
C ALA A 156 15.84 8.29 15.96
N ASP A 157 16.67 9.20 16.52
CA ASP A 157 18.00 8.88 17.07
C ASP A 157 17.96 8.12 18.41
N THR A 158 16.78 7.77 18.91
CA THR A 158 16.60 7.07 20.20
C THR A 158 16.04 5.67 19.99
N ASP A 159 16.17 4.80 20.99
CA ASP A 159 15.58 3.46 21.01
C ASP A 159 14.23 3.38 21.74
N VAL A 160 13.67 4.52 22.17
CA VAL A 160 12.40 4.53 22.89
C VAL A 160 11.24 4.05 21.99
N PRO A 161 10.26 3.34 22.55
CA PRO A 161 9.03 2.99 21.85
C PRO A 161 8.29 4.23 21.37
N VAL A 162 7.72 4.16 20.17
CA VAL A 162 6.96 5.26 19.56
C VAL A 162 5.53 4.81 19.30
N LEU A 163 4.56 5.60 19.73
CA LEU A 163 3.15 5.40 19.45
C LEU A 163 2.67 6.45 18.45
N LEU A 164 2.32 6.03 17.24
CA LEU A 164 1.72 6.85 16.20
C LEU A 164 0.19 6.79 16.33
N THR A 165 -0.46 7.92 16.57
CA THR A 165 -1.91 8.00 16.64
C THR A 165 -2.47 8.84 15.51
N GLY A 166 -3.68 8.55 15.06
CA GLY A 166 -4.37 9.27 14.01
C GLY A 166 -5.31 8.37 13.23
N GLU A 167 -6.21 8.97 12.49
CA GLU A 167 -7.21 8.24 11.70
C GLU A 167 -6.58 7.29 10.68
N THR A 168 -7.36 6.35 10.19
CA THR A 168 -6.93 5.44 9.11
C THR A 168 -6.59 6.25 7.86
N GLY A 169 -5.47 5.91 7.20
CA GLY A 169 -5.03 6.58 5.97
C GLY A 169 -4.31 7.91 6.14
N THR A 170 -3.95 8.34 7.36
CA THR A 170 -3.20 9.59 7.63
C THR A 170 -1.70 9.50 7.31
N GLY A 171 -1.15 8.29 7.09
CA GLY A 171 0.25 8.08 6.73
C GLY A 171 1.11 7.50 7.87
N LYS A 172 0.53 6.89 8.91
CA LYS A 172 1.25 6.27 10.05
C LYS A 172 2.37 5.31 9.60
N GLU A 173 2.13 4.50 8.58
CA GLU A 173 3.14 3.60 8.02
C GLU A 173 4.33 4.35 7.40
N VAL A 174 4.10 5.42 6.66
CA VAL A 174 5.18 6.25 6.09
C VAL A 174 6.04 6.86 7.19
N PHE A 175 5.41 7.32 8.29
CA PHE A 175 6.13 7.83 9.45
C PHE A 175 6.96 6.75 10.15
N SER A 176 6.44 5.53 10.31
CA SER A 176 7.20 4.44 10.94
C SER A 176 8.46 4.10 10.15
N HIS A 177 8.36 4.02 8.83
CA HIS A 177 9.51 3.83 7.95
C HIS A 177 10.49 5.01 8.01
N ALA A 178 9.99 6.26 7.97
CA ALA A 178 10.86 7.44 8.05
C ALA A 178 11.63 7.50 9.39
N ILE A 179 10.99 7.14 10.50
CA ILE A 179 11.64 7.05 11.82
C ILE A 179 12.72 5.96 11.82
N HIS A 180 12.41 4.78 11.26
CA HIS A 180 13.38 3.68 11.21
C HIS A 180 14.60 4.03 10.36
N TYR A 181 14.40 4.52 9.11
CA TYR A 181 15.52 4.83 8.21
C TYR A 181 16.36 6.03 8.65
N ALA A 182 15.81 6.91 9.51
CA ALA A 182 16.56 7.97 10.14
C ALA A 182 17.22 7.57 11.48
N SER A 183 17.07 6.32 11.92
CA SER A 183 17.58 5.81 13.20
C SER A 183 18.95 5.14 13.06
N PRO A 184 19.68 4.92 14.18
CA PRO A 184 20.88 4.09 14.19
C PRO A 184 20.65 2.64 13.71
N ARG A 185 19.38 2.17 13.72
CA ARG A 185 18.97 0.83 13.27
C ARG A 185 18.65 0.76 11.78
N SER A 186 18.89 1.83 11.01
CA SER A 186 18.56 1.93 9.58
C SER A 186 19.17 0.84 8.69
N GLN A 187 20.26 0.22 9.13
CA GLN A 187 20.94 -0.88 8.42
C GLN A 187 20.35 -2.26 8.73
N TYR A 188 19.48 -2.34 9.73
CA TYR A 188 18.79 -3.57 10.14
C TYR A 188 17.36 -3.60 9.57
N PRO A 189 16.70 -4.77 9.58
CA PRO A 189 15.36 -4.86 8.99
C PRO A 189 14.32 -4.07 9.79
N ILE A 190 13.36 -3.46 9.08
CA ILE A 190 12.07 -3.08 9.63
C ILE A 190 11.04 -4.10 9.21
N MET A 191 10.36 -4.70 10.19
CA MET A 191 9.31 -5.69 9.97
C MET A 191 7.97 -5.11 10.39
N ALA A 192 7.01 -5.05 9.46
CA ALA A 192 5.68 -4.52 9.70
C ALA A 192 4.64 -5.64 9.78
N ILE A 193 3.72 -5.53 10.73
CA ILE A 193 2.57 -6.41 10.83
C ILE A 193 1.32 -5.59 11.21
N ASN A 194 0.22 -5.88 10.56
CA ASN A 194 -1.08 -5.32 10.93
C ASN A 194 -1.80 -6.29 11.87
N CYS A 195 -2.08 -5.84 13.10
CA CYS A 195 -2.67 -6.68 14.14
C CYS A 195 -4.14 -7.06 13.86
N SER A 196 -4.83 -6.30 13.02
CA SER A 196 -6.23 -6.58 12.64
C SER A 196 -6.35 -7.58 11.47
N ALA A 197 -5.27 -7.84 10.73
CA ALA A 197 -5.31 -8.66 9.52
C ALA A 197 -5.33 -10.17 9.81
N PHE A 198 -5.07 -10.59 11.05
CA PHE A 198 -4.88 -11.98 11.43
C PHE A 198 -5.82 -12.39 12.56
N SER A 199 -6.24 -13.66 12.58
CA SER A 199 -6.81 -14.25 13.78
C SER A 199 -5.78 -14.30 14.91
N LYS A 200 -6.24 -14.38 16.18
CA LYS A 200 -5.38 -14.42 17.36
C LYS A 200 -4.22 -15.42 17.24
N ASP A 201 -4.53 -16.67 16.88
CA ASP A 201 -3.55 -17.76 16.82
C ASP A 201 -2.53 -17.57 15.68
N LEU A 202 -2.98 -17.01 14.56
CA LEU A 202 -2.09 -16.67 13.45
C LEU A 202 -1.18 -15.50 13.82
N LEU A 203 -1.72 -14.44 14.42
CA LEU A 203 -0.93 -13.30 14.88
C LEU A 203 0.13 -13.73 15.90
N GLU A 204 -0.23 -14.62 16.84
CA GLU A 204 0.69 -15.19 17.81
C GLU A 204 1.84 -15.93 17.13
N SER A 205 1.52 -16.82 16.19
CA SER A 205 2.52 -17.60 15.46
C SER A 205 3.41 -16.74 14.54
N GLU A 206 2.88 -15.66 13.94
CA GLU A 206 3.66 -14.72 13.13
C GLU A 206 4.60 -13.87 13.99
N LEU A 207 4.13 -13.33 15.12
CA LEU A 207 4.93 -12.48 16.00
C LEU A 207 6.04 -13.27 16.72
N PHE A 208 5.68 -14.39 17.35
CA PHE A 208 6.56 -15.11 18.28
C PHE A 208 7.20 -16.37 17.67
N GLY A 209 6.70 -16.84 16.52
CA GLY A 209 7.15 -18.09 15.92
C GLY A 209 6.67 -19.32 16.70
N TYR A 210 6.99 -20.50 16.18
CA TYR A 210 6.57 -21.76 16.79
C TYR A 210 7.62 -22.86 16.61
N LYS A 211 7.56 -23.86 17.48
CA LYS A 211 8.28 -25.11 17.38
C LYS A 211 7.52 -26.17 16.60
N ALA A 212 8.25 -27.08 15.98
CA ALA A 212 7.65 -28.25 15.36
C ALA A 212 6.80 -29.02 16.38
N GLY A 213 5.55 -29.36 15.99
CA GLY A 213 4.60 -30.05 16.88
C GLY A 213 3.77 -29.12 17.80
N ALA A 214 3.92 -27.80 17.71
CA ALA A 214 3.17 -26.85 18.55
C ALA A 214 1.65 -26.89 18.31
N PHE A 215 1.25 -27.18 17.08
CA PHE A 215 -0.16 -27.36 16.67
C PHE A 215 -0.25 -28.26 15.43
N THR A 216 -1.46 -28.68 15.07
CA THR A 216 -1.71 -29.48 13.87
C THR A 216 -1.26 -28.75 12.61
N GLY A 217 -0.23 -29.28 11.90
CA GLY A 217 0.39 -28.62 10.74
C GLY A 217 1.76 -27.97 11.00
N ALA A 218 2.20 -27.84 12.25
CA ALA A 218 3.54 -27.34 12.59
C ALA A 218 4.61 -28.40 12.34
N MET A 219 4.95 -28.66 11.07
CA MET A 219 5.94 -29.69 10.69
C MET A 219 7.39 -29.30 10.95
N LYS A 220 7.71 -27.99 11.01
CA LYS A 220 9.06 -27.46 11.20
C LYS A 220 9.00 -26.25 12.13
N ASP A 221 10.13 -25.94 12.76
CA ASP A 221 10.30 -24.68 13.49
C ASP A 221 10.14 -23.49 12.55
N LYS A 222 9.40 -22.47 12.97
CA LYS A 222 9.29 -21.19 12.27
C LYS A 222 9.77 -20.06 13.17
N PRO A 223 10.74 -19.23 12.71
CA PRO A 223 11.11 -18.01 13.44
C PRO A 223 9.94 -17.03 13.41
N GLY A 224 9.75 -16.32 14.52
CA GLY A 224 8.78 -15.24 14.61
C GLY A 224 9.34 -13.91 14.11
N LEU A 225 8.44 -12.95 13.89
CA LEU A 225 8.78 -11.62 13.40
C LEU A 225 9.78 -10.90 14.32
N PHE A 226 9.67 -11.07 15.65
CA PHE A 226 10.65 -10.52 16.61
C PHE A 226 12.07 -11.08 16.41
N GLU A 227 12.20 -12.36 16.06
CA GLU A 227 13.50 -12.99 15.81
C GLU A 227 14.09 -12.49 14.47
N VAL A 228 13.25 -12.37 13.43
CA VAL A 228 13.67 -11.85 12.12
C VAL A 228 14.07 -10.38 12.19
N ALA A 229 13.39 -9.59 13.02
CA ALA A 229 13.67 -8.18 13.23
C ALA A 229 14.78 -7.89 14.23
N ASN A 230 15.49 -8.90 14.71
CA ASN A 230 16.51 -8.72 15.74
C ASN A 230 17.54 -7.65 15.34
N HIS A 231 17.89 -6.75 16.27
CA HIS A 231 18.65 -5.50 16.11
C HIS A 231 17.98 -4.41 15.25
N GLY A 232 16.83 -4.71 14.63
CA GLY A 232 16.07 -3.81 13.78
C GLY A 232 14.87 -3.17 14.49
N THR A 233 13.79 -2.99 13.72
CA THR A 233 12.55 -2.35 14.18
C THR A 233 11.34 -3.23 13.87
N VAL A 234 10.40 -3.33 14.79
CA VAL A 234 9.08 -3.93 14.57
C VAL A 234 8.04 -2.83 14.55
N PHE A 235 7.29 -2.74 13.46
CA PHE A 235 6.15 -1.86 13.31
C PHE A 235 4.85 -2.64 13.50
N LEU A 236 4.11 -2.30 14.56
CA LEU A 236 2.82 -2.90 14.92
C LEU A 236 1.69 -1.95 14.52
N ASP A 237 1.08 -2.17 13.35
CA ASP A 237 -0.06 -1.37 12.92
C ASP A 237 -1.35 -1.87 13.54
N GLU A 238 -2.27 -0.95 13.81
CA GLU A 238 -3.57 -1.17 14.47
C GLU A 238 -3.41 -1.97 15.80
N ILE A 239 -2.46 -1.52 16.66
CA ILE A 239 -2.15 -2.19 17.92
C ILE A 239 -3.36 -2.31 18.87
N GLY A 240 -4.33 -1.39 18.78
CA GLY A 240 -5.58 -1.44 19.53
C GLY A 240 -6.50 -2.62 19.19
N GLU A 241 -6.22 -3.34 18.10
CA GLU A 241 -6.94 -4.56 17.69
C GLU A 241 -6.29 -5.85 18.24
N MET A 242 -5.14 -5.75 18.89
CA MET A 242 -4.42 -6.91 19.41
C MET A 242 -5.22 -7.60 20.51
N ALA A 243 -5.39 -8.92 20.41
CA ALA A 243 -6.06 -9.71 21.44
C ALA A 243 -5.38 -9.54 22.83
N PHE A 244 -6.19 -9.44 23.89
CA PHE A 244 -5.75 -9.10 25.25
C PHE A 244 -4.62 -10.01 25.80
N ASP A 245 -4.67 -11.31 25.48
CA ASP A 245 -3.63 -12.26 25.92
C ASP A 245 -2.28 -12.00 25.23
N LEU A 246 -2.30 -11.56 23.93
CA LEU A 246 -1.09 -11.25 23.20
C LEU A 246 -0.45 -9.95 23.70
N GLN A 247 -1.24 -9.03 24.24
CA GLN A 247 -0.75 -7.79 24.84
C GLN A 247 0.18 -8.09 26.02
N ALA A 248 -0.12 -9.10 26.85
CA ALA A 248 0.74 -9.51 27.96
C ALA A 248 2.09 -10.07 27.47
N ARG A 249 2.09 -10.79 26.37
CA ARG A 249 3.33 -11.31 25.76
C ARG A 249 4.17 -10.19 25.14
N LEU A 250 3.52 -9.23 24.46
CA LEU A 250 4.19 -8.05 23.93
C LEU A 250 4.84 -7.20 25.03
N LEU A 251 4.13 -7.03 26.16
CA LEU A 251 4.67 -6.32 27.32
C LEU A 251 5.99 -6.94 27.80
N ARG A 252 6.05 -8.28 27.87
CA ARG A 252 7.28 -8.97 28.25
C ARG A 252 8.43 -8.70 27.28
N VAL A 253 8.17 -8.66 25.96
CA VAL A 253 9.19 -8.28 24.98
C VAL A 253 9.69 -6.85 25.22
N LEU A 254 8.79 -5.90 25.51
CA LEU A 254 9.14 -4.50 25.77
C LEU A 254 9.93 -4.28 27.07
N GLU A 255 9.73 -5.14 28.08
CA GLU A 255 10.36 -5.01 29.39
C GLU A 255 11.71 -5.73 29.48
N THR A 256 11.74 -6.97 29.00
CA THR A 256 12.89 -7.85 29.20
C THR A 256 13.65 -8.18 27.90
N GLY A 257 13.07 -7.88 26.75
CA GLY A 257 13.60 -8.34 25.45
C GLY A 257 13.47 -9.85 25.26
N GLU A 258 12.58 -10.51 26.01
CA GLU A 258 12.43 -11.96 25.97
C GLU A 258 11.01 -12.40 25.71
N TYR A 259 10.86 -13.48 24.98
CA TYR A 259 9.57 -14.15 24.74
C TYR A 259 9.76 -15.67 24.62
N ILE A 260 8.67 -16.41 24.63
CA ILE A 260 8.66 -17.86 24.41
C ILE A 260 7.91 -18.16 23.13
N LYS A 261 8.50 -18.97 22.21
CA LYS A 261 7.84 -19.44 21.01
C LYS A 261 6.62 -20.31 21.33
N VAL A 262 5.66 -20.37 20.43
CA VAL A 262 4.51 -21.29 20.61
C VAL A 262 5.01 -22.73 20.64
N GLY A 263 4.61 -23.48 21.68
CA GLY A 263 5.05 -24.88 21.89
C GLY A 263 6.48 -25.03 22.42
N ASP A 264 7.17 -23.95 22.80
CA ASP A 264 8.49 -24.01 23.45
C ASP A 264 8.37 -23.70 24.95
N THR A 265 9.41 -24.06 25.72
CA THR A 265 9.56 -23.71 27.13
C THR A 265 10.75 -22.79 27.41
N LYS A 266 11.61 -22.60 26.38
CA LYS A 266 12.83 -21.80 26.52
C LYS A 266 12.58 -20.36 26.08
N PRO A 267 13.03 -19.35 26.88
CA PRO A 267 12.95 -17.97 26.44
C PRO A 267 13.91 -17.72 25.28
N THR A 268 13.44 -16.93 24.31
CA THR A 268 14.23 -16.38 23.20
C THR A 268 14.46 -14.91 23.49
N LYS A 269 15.72 -14.46 23.41
CA LYS A 269 16.10 -13.07 23.65
C LYS A 269 16.24 -12.32 22.33
N VAL A 270 15.71 -11.10 22.28
CA VAL A 270 15.79 -10.22 21.12
C VAL A 270 16.04 -8.78 21.55
N ASP A 271 16.67 -8.04 20.68
CA ASP A 271 16.88 -6.60 20.78
C ASP A 271 16.16 -5.92 19.61
N VAL A 272 14.96 -5.41 19.84
CA VAL A 272 14.13 -4.78 18.80
C VAL A 272 13.59 -3.45 19.28
N ARG A 273 13.58 -2.46 18.40
CA ARG A 273 12.84 -1.21 18.61
C ARG A 273 11.40 -1.40 18.21
N ILE A 274 10.45 -0.92 19.02
CA ILE A 274 9.01 -1.01 18.72
C ILE A 274 8.50 0.36 18.28
N ILE A 275 7.82 0.38 17.14
CA ILE A 275 6.97 1.48 16.70
C ILE A 275 5.55 0.90 16.55
N SER A 276 4.57 1.49 17.22
CA SER A 276 3.18 1.06 17.15
C SER A 276 2.29 2.14 16.57
N ALA A 277 1.21 1.75 15.92
CA ALA A 277 0.23 2.68 15.37
C ALA A 277 -1.20 2.25 15.71
N THR A 278 -2.09 3.22 15.88
CA THR A 278 -3.51 2.98 16.11
C THR A 278 -4.36 4.15 15.64
N ASN A 279 -5.58 3.85 15.22
CA ASN A 279 -6.66 4.82 15.00
C ASN A 279 -7.64 4.88 16.18
N ARG A 280 -7.54 3.95 17.15
CA ARG A 280 -8.39 3.90 18.33
C ARG A 280 -7.88 4.80 19.46
N ASP A 281 -8.81 5.27 20.29
CA ASP A 281 -8.50 5.89 21.58
C ASP A 281 -8.17 4.79 22.62
N LEU A 282 -6.88 4.51 22.79
CA LEU A 282 -6.44 3.44 23.70
C LEU A 282 -6.86 3.67 25.14
N LYS A 283 -7.09 4.92 25.59
CA LYS A 283 -7.57 5.20 26.94
C LYS A 283 -8.99 4.69 27.14
N LYS A 284 -9.85 4.88 26.14
CA LYS A 284 -11.20 4.31 26.15
C LYS A 284 -11.17 2.78 26.05
N GLU A 285 -10.23 2.21 25.26
CA GLU A 285 -10.08 0.75 25.20
C GLU A 285 -9.60 0.16 26.55
N ILE A 286 -8.81 0.91 27.32
CA ILE A 286 -8.44 0.52 28.70
C ILE A 286 -9.67 0.54 29.60
N GLU A 287 -10.47 1.59 29.60
CA GLU A 287 -11.71 1.70 30.38
C GLU A 287 -12.69 0.56 30.05
N ASN A 288 -12.74 0.15 28.79
CA ASN A 288 -13.58 -0.95 28.32
C ASN A 288 -13.00 -2.35 28.61
N GLY A 289 -11.78 -2.46 29.15
CA GLY A 289 -11.11 -3.73 29.43
C GLY A 289 -10.56 -4.45 28.19
N HIS A 290 -10.46 -3.79 27.05
CA HIS A 290 -9.94 -4.36 25.79
C HIS A 290 -8.44 -4.15 25.62
N PHE A 291 -7.85 -3.16 26.31
CA PHE A 291 -6.43 -2.86 26.27
C PHE A 291 -5.84 -2.77 27.67
N ARG A 292 -4.61 -3.26 27.86
CA ARG A 292 -3.91 -3.23 29.14
C ARG A 292 -3.29 -1.87 29.39
N GLU A 293 -3.49 -1.36 30.58
CA GLU A 293 -2.93 -0.08 31.03
C GLU A 293 -1.40 -0.11 31.12
N ASP A 294 -0.82 -1.22 31.61
CA ASP A 294 0.62 -1.41 31.72
C ASP A 294 1.30 -1.38 30.33
N LEU A 295 0.72 -2.03 29.33
CA LEU A 295 1.20 -2.00 27.97
C LEU A 295 1.09 -0.60 27.36
N TYR A 296 -0.02 0.11 27.61
CA TYR A 296 -0.20 1.48 27.12
C TYR A 296 0.95 2.39 27.57
N PHE A 297 1.28 2.42 28.88
CA PHE A 297 2.37 3.25 29.40
C PHE A 297 3.72 2.87 28.81
N ARG A 298 3.94 1.59 28.47
CA ARG A 298 5.19 1.13 27.88
C ARG A 298 5.31 1.49 26.39
N LEU A 299 4.19 1.52 25.64
CA LEU A 299 4.15 1.92 24.23
C LEU A 299 4.11 3.44 24.03
N SER A 300 3.47 4.17 24.93
CA SER A 300 3.21 5.61 24.82
C SER A 300 4.33 6.50 25.39
N VAL A 301 5.55 5.96 25.56
CA VAL A 301 6.72 6.73 26.02
C VAL A 301 6.95 7.96 25.13
N PHE A 302 6.81 7.81 23.84
CA PHE A 302 6.82 8.93 22.90
C PHE A 302 5.63 8.81 21.94
N GLN A 303 4.71 9.75 22.05
CA GLN A 303 3.51 9.77 21.19
C GLN A 303 3.59 10.85 20.14
N ILE A 304 3.21 10.49 18.91
CA ILE A 304 3.10 11.43 17.78
C ILE A 304 1.69 11.30 17.20
N HIS A 305 0.96 12.40 17.19
CA HIS A 305 -0.36 12.47 16.58
C HIS A 305 -0.26 12.98 15.14
N LEU A 306 -0.87 12.24 14.20
CA LEU A 306 -0.97 12.64 12.80
C LEU A 306 -2.35 13.24 12.55
N PRO A 307 -2.43 14.53 12.16
CA PRO A 307 -3.69 15.18 11.92
C PRO A 307 -4.42 14.57 10.72
N PRO A 308 -5.75 14.50 10.74
CA PRO A 308 -6.55 14.08 9.60
C PRO A 308 -6.42 15.08 8.44
N LEU A 309 -6.69 14.62 7.22
CA LEU A 309 -6.47 15.43 6.01
C LEU A 309 -7.34 16.70 5.96
N ARG A 310 -8.55 16.65 6.50
CA ARG A 310 -9.46 17.83 6.63
C ARG A 310 -8.91 18.95 7.49
N GLU A 311 -7.98 18.67 8.41
CA GLU A 311 -7.30 19.67 9.26
C GLU A 311 -6.01 20.21 8.62
N ARG A 312 -5.62 19.69 7.45
CA ARG A 312 -4.45 20.12 6.67
C ARG A 312 -4.80 20.36 5.20
N LYS A 313 -5.83 21.18 4.99
CA LYS A 313 -6.35 21.51 3.65
C LYS A 313 -5.27 22.07 2.69
N GLU A 314 -4.25 22.74 3.25
CA GLU A 314 -3.09 23.27 2.52
C GLU A 314 -2.27 22.17 1.82
N ASP A 315 -2.28 20.95 2.37
CA ASP A 315 -1.50 19.83 1.85
C ASP A 315 -2.22 19.08 0.73
N ILE A 316 -3.55 19.27 0.59
CA ILE A 316 -4.42 18.47 -0.31
C ILE A 316 -4.00 18.65 -1.77
N GLU A 317 -3.81 19.90 -2.21
CA GLU A 317 -3.42 20.21 -3.58
C GLU A 317 -2.07 19.58 -3.95
N MET A 318 -1.06 19.75 -3.10
CA MET A 318 0.28 19.20 -3.29
C MET A 318 0.27 17.66 -3.32
N LEU A 319 -0.52 17.02 -2.46
CA LEU A 319 -0.71 15.58 -2.45
C LEU A 319 -1.39 15.10 -3.72
N ALA A 320 -2.48 15.75 -4.14
CA ALA A 320 -3.23 15.42 -5.34
C ALA A 320 -2.37 15.54 -6.60
N GLU A 321 -1.62 16.63 -6.75
CA GLU A 321 -0.67 16.81 -7.87
C GLU A 321 0.41 15.73 -7.90
N THR A 322 0.96 15.38 -6.72
CA THR A 322 1.99 14.35 -6.63
C THR A 322 1.45 12.97 -7.05
N PHE A 323 0.23 12.64 -6.61
CA PHE A 323 -0.42 11.40 -7.01
C PHE A 323 -0.74 11.41 -8.50
N LEU A 324 -1.26 12.52 -9.02
CA LEU A 324 -1.57 12.65 -10.44
C LEU A 324 -0.33 12.46 -11.32
N LYS A 325 0.79 13.10 -11.01
CA LYS A 325 2.08 12.93 -11.70
C LYS A 325 2.55 11.47 -11.68
N ARG A 326 2.42 10.81 -10.51
CA ARG A 326 2.80 9.41 -10.36
C ARG A 326 1.93 8.49 -11.21
N PHE A 327 0.62 8.71 -11.24
CA PHE A 327 -0.31 7.90 -12.04
C PHE A 327 -0.18 8.20 -13.53
N SER A 328 0.02 9.46 -13.94
CA SER A 328 0.35 9.85 -15.31
C SER A 328 1.53 9.05 -15.84
N THR A 329 2.63 8.99 -15.09
CA THR A 329 3.81 8.20 -15.45
C THR A 329 3.51 6.70 -15.54
N LYS A 330 2.78 6.14 -14.56
CA LYS A 330 2.41 4.71 -14.51
C LYS A 330 1.51 4.30 -15.67
N LEU A 331 0.56 5.16 -16.03
CA LEU A 331 -0.40 4.94 -17.12
C LEU A 331 0.16 5.32 -18.51
N LYS A 332 1.37 5.92 -18.55
CA LYS A 332 1.97 6.48 -19.78
C LYS A 332 1.03 7.45 -20.50
N LYS A 333 0.34 8.29 -19.74
CA LYS A 333 -0.66 9.25 -20.19
C LYS A 333 -0.19 10.65 -19.83
N GLU A 334 -0.21 11.58 -20.77
CA GLU A 334 0.15 12.97 -20.49
C GLU A 334 -1.04 13.70 -19.87
N ILE A 335 -1.00 13.88 -18.54
CA ILE A 335 -2.01 14.63 -17.80
C ILE A 335 -1.38 15.96 -17.38
N LYS A 336 -1.96 17.06 -17.85
CA LYS A 336 -1.43 18.43 -17.65
C LYS A 336 -1.61 18.93 -16.22
N GLY A 337 -2.66 18.47 -15.53
CA GLY A 337 -2.97 18.91 -14.17
C GLY A 337 -4.44 18.69 -13.81
N MET A 338 -4.93 19.57 -12.92
CA MET A 338 -6.31 19.62 -12.45
C MET A 338 -6.83 21.05 -12.61
N THR A 339 -8.12 21.21 -12.91
CA THR A 339 -8.76 22.53 -12.93
C THR A 339 -8.86 23.13 -11.52
N SER A 340 -8.94 24.47 -11.41
CA SER A 340 -9.12 25.15 -10.11
C SER A 340 -10.37 24.69 -9.37
N GLU A 341 -11.45 24.42 -10.09
CA GLU A 341 -12.71 23.91 -9.53
C GLU A 341 -12.51 22.53 -8.85
N VAL A 342 -11.71 21.64 -9.46
CA VAL A 342 -11.35 20.35 -8.86
C VAL A 342 -10.58 20.57 -7.56
N VAL A 343 -9.61 21.48 -7.54
CA VAL A 343 -8.80 21.77 -6.33
C VAL A 343 -9.70 22.27 -5.20
N ASP A 344 -10.67 23.16 -5.49
CA ASP A 344 -11.59 23.68 -4.49
C ASP A 344 -12.50 22.58 -3.93
N ILE A 345 -13.04 21.70 -4.78
CA ILE A 345 -13.81 20.54 -4.35
C ILE A 345 -12.98 19.61 -3.45
N LEU A 346 -11.74 19.31 -3.86
CA LEU A 346 -10.86 18.47 -3.05
C LEU A 346 -10.54 19.09 -1.68
N LYS A 347 -10.34 20.42 -1.60
CA LYS A 347 -10.12 21.15 -0.34
C LYS A 347 -11.35 21.21 0.55
N GLY A 348 -12.56 21.17 -0.03
CA GLY A 348 -13.83 21.17 0.67
C GLY A 348 -14.24 19.81 1.25
N ALA A 349 -13.73 18.72 0.74
CA ALA A 349 -14.14 17.37 1.11
C ALA A 349 -13.69 16.95 2.53
N GLU A 350 -14.49 16.10 3.19
CA GLU A 350 -14.22 15.61 4.57
C GLU A 350 -13.06 14.62 4.67
N TRP A 351 -12.80 13.87 3.62
CA TRP A 351 -11.71 12.87 3.55
C TRP A 351 -11.70 11.90 4.75
N ARG A 352 -12.77 11.16 4.96
CA ARG A 352 -12.87 10.16 6.05
C ARG A 352 -11.80 9.07 5.95
N GLY A 353 -11.39 8.70 4.73
CA GLY A 353 -10.27 7.79 4.46
C GLY A 353 -8.92 8.49 4.27
N ASN A 354 -8.86 9.82 4.53
CA ASN A 354 -7.64 10.62 4.53
C ASN A 354 -6.83 10.52 3.21
N ILE A 355 -5.50 10.40 3.29
CA ILE A 355 -4.61 10.31 2.12
C ILE A 355 -4.90 9.06 1.27
N ARG A 356 -5.35 7.96 1.91
CA ARG A 356 -5.69 6.72 1.17
C ARG A 356 -6.89 6.96 0.25
N GLU A 357 -7.89 7.66 0.72
CA GLU A 357 -9.08 8.04 -0.07
C GLU A 357 -8.69 9.00 -1.19
N LEU A 358 -7.98 10.09 -0.87
CA LEU A 358 -7.48 11.05 -1.86
C LEU A 358 -6.67 10.36 -2.97
N LYS A 359 -5.76 9.45 -2.61
CA LYS A 359 -4.96 8.67 -3.56
C LYS A 359 -5.85 7.86 -4.50
N ASN A 360 -6.88 7.18 -3.97
CA ASN A 360 -7.81 6.38 -4.78
C ASN A 360 -8.63 7.26 -5.73
N VAL A 361 -9.08 8.42 -5.26
CA VAL A 361 -9.78 9.41 -6.10
C VAL A 361 -8.88 9.86 -7.24
N MET A 362 -7.63 10.24 -6.95
CA MET A 362 -6.69 10.70 -7.98
C MET A 362 -6.29 9.59 -8.96
N GLU A 363 -6.16 8.33 -8.50
CA GLU A 363 -5.92 7.19 -9.39
C GLU A 363 -7.08 6.99 -10.37
N ARG A 364 -8.31 7.01 -9.87
CA ARG A 364 -9.52 6.91 -10.69
C ARG A 364 -9.60 8.07 -11.70
N SER A 365 -9.42 9.31 -11.24
CA SER A 365 -9.48 10.49 -12.10
C SER A 365 -8.41 10.46 -13.20
N ALA A 366 -7.20 10.02 -12.89
CA ALA A 366 -6.13 9.84 -13.88
C ALA A 366 -6.45 8.79 -14.96
N ILE A 367 -7.24 7.76 -14.61
CA ILE A 367 -7.69 6.75 -15.59
C ILE A 367 -8.72 7.33 -16.55
N VAL A 368 -9.68 8.11 -16.02
CA VAL A 368 -10.85 8.60 -16.76
C VAL A 368 -10.54 9.86 -17.56
N CYS A 369 -9.79 10.83 -17.02
CA CYS A 369 -9.50 12.11 -17.67
C CYS A 369 -8.74 11.91 -19.00
N ASP A 370 -8.89 12.82 -19.94
CA ASP A 370 -8.12 12.81 -21.19
C ASP A 370 -6.78 13.56 -21.04
N GLU A 371 -6.79 14.87 -20.87
CA GLU A 371 -5.59 15.69 -20.76
C GLU A 371 -5.47 16.42 -19.41
N GLU A 372 -6.59 16.76 -18.81
CA GLU A 372 -6.68 17.51 -17.55
C GLU A 372 -7.84 16.98 -16.72
N VAL A 373 -7.66 16.85 -15.41
CA VAL A 373 -8.72 16.38 -14.51
C VAL A 373 -9.74 17.50 -14.32
N THR A 374 -10.99 17.22 -14.70
CA THR A 374 -12.15 18.10 -14.56
C THR A 374 -13.11 17.56 -13.49
N VAL A 375 -14.12 18.35 -13.11
CA VAL A 375 -15.14 17.93 -12.14
C VAL A 375 -15.86 16.65 -12.57
N GLN A 376 -16.02 16.43 -13.87
CA GLN A 376 -16.70 15.23 -14.41
C GLN A 376 -15.89 13.95 -14.19
N ASP A 377 -14.58 14.05 -14.02
CA ASP A 377 -13.67 12.92 -13.80
C ASP A 377 -13.63 12.49 -12.32
N LEU A 378 -14.15 13.31 -11.42
CA LEU A 378 -14.27 12.99 -9.99
C LEU A 378 -15.37 11.95 -9.73
N PRO A 379 -15.32 11.21 -8.61
CA PRO A 379 -16.45 10.42 -8.12
C PRO A 379 -17.69 11.29 -7.91
N ILE A 380 -18.87 10.71 -8.16
CA ILE A 380 -20.16 11.42 -8.08
C ILE A 380 -20.36 12.09 -6.70
N ASP A 381 -19.94 11.42 -5.64
CA ASP A 381 -20.06 11.95 -4.26
C ASP A 381 -19.33 13.29 -4.09
N LEU A 382 -18.16 13.45 -4.74
CA LEU A 382 -17.41 14.70 -4.71
C LEU A 382 -17.96 15.75 -5.67
N GLN A 383 -18.54 15.33 -6.82
CA GLN A 383 -19.21 16.27 -7.73
C GLN A 383 -20.42 16.95 -7.09
N CYS A 384 -21.15 16.22 -6.24
CA CYS A 384 -22.31 16.74 -5.53
C CYS A 384 -21.94 17.61 -4.32
N ALA A 385 -20.81 17.35 -3.66
CA ALA A 385 -20.37 18.08 -2.48
C ALA A 385 -20.05 19.57 -2.76
N GLY A 386 -19.67 19.91 -4.00
CA GLY A 386 -19.47 21.30 -4.43
C GLY A 386 -20.76 22.10 -4.65
N MET A 387 -21.90 21.44 -4.66
CA MET A 387 -23.21 22.11 -4.85
C MET A 387 -23.91 22.45 -3.53
N ASP A 388 -23.45 21.94 -2.39
CA ASP A 388 -24.20 22.00 -1.12
C ASP A 388 -23.76 23.12 -0.14
N GLU A 389 -22.62 23.79 -0.31
CA GLU A 389 -22.13 24.74 0.72
C GLU A 389 -22.75 26.15 0.70
N GLU A 390 -23.33 26.60 -0.38
CA GLU A 390 -24.00 27.92 -0.38
C GLU A 390 -25.52 27.92 -0.03
N GLN A 391 -26.16 26.74 0.09
CA GLN A 391 -27.59 26.63 0.25
C GLN A 391 -28.09 25.97 1.56
N GLY A 392 -27.24 25.65 2.48
CA GLY A 392 -27.54 24.77 3.63
C GLY A 392 -28.40 25.34 4.77
N LYS A 393 -29.01 26.50 4.67
CA LYS A 393 -29.87 27.05 5.74
C LYS A 393 -31.34 27.24 5.40
N GLU A 394 -31.68 27.21 4.11
CA GLU A 394 -33.12 27.36 3.70
C GLU A 394 -33.78 26.02 3.29
N GLU A 395 -33.04 24.93 3.24
CA GLU A 395 -33.51 23.67 2.63
C GLU A 395 -34.42 22.80 3.52
N PHE A 396 -34.64 23.15 4.75
CA PHE A 396 -35.57 22.39 5.62
C PHE A 396 -37.04 22.73 5.40
N GLU A 397 -37.34 23.78 4.62
CA GLU A 397 -38.71 24.09 4.26
C GLU A 397 -39.20 23.17 3.14
N LEU A 398 -40.29 22.47 3.40
CA LEU A 398 -40.93 21.56 2.43
C LEU A 398 -41.23 22.26 1.10
N ALA A 399 -41.55 23.57 1.16
CA ALA A 399 -41.82 24.41 0.02
C ALA A 399 -40.62 24.55 -0.93
N VAL A 400 -39.40 24.68 -0.40
CA VAL A 400 -38.15 24.81 -1.18
C VAL A 400 -37.80 23.50 -1.90
N ILE A 401 -37.94 22.37 -1.19
CA ILE A 401 -37.72 21.03 -1.77
C ILE A 401 -38.73 20.76 -2.89
N GLU A 402 -40.00 21.11 -2.64
CA GLU A 402 -41.06 20.94 -3.61
C GLU A 402 -40.84 21.81 -4.85
N GLN A 403 -40.46 23.08 -4.69
CA GLN A 403 -40.10 23.98 -5.78
C GLN A 403 -38.97 23.42 -6.64
N LYS A 404 -37.85 22.97 -6.03
CA LYS A 404 -36.72 22.36 -6.74
C LYS A 404 -37.17 21.11 -7.51
N HIS A 405 -37.97 20.26 -6.90
CA HIS A 405 -38.42 19.03 -7.54
C HIS A 405 -39.36 19.29 -8.72
N ILE A 406 -40.30 20.23 -8.57
CA ILE A 406 -41.20 20.63 -9.67
C ILE A 406 -40.40 21.25 -10.82
N THR A 407 -39.40 22.09 -10.53
CA THR A 407 -38.54 22.70 -11.55
C THR A 407 -37.76 21.62 -12.32
N LYS A 408 -37.18 20.64 -11.64
CA LYS A 408 -36.46 19.52 -12.25
C LYS A 408 -37.35 18.69 -13.19
N VAL A 409 -38.57 18.39 -12.78
CA VAL A 409 -39.53 17.63 -13.60
C VAL A 409 -40.02 18.44 -14.80
N LEU A 410 -40.24 19.76 -14.64
CA LEU A 410 -40.59 20.64 -15.76
C LEU A 410 -39.45 20.75 -16.79
N GLN A 411 -38.20 20.80 -16.36
CA GLN A 411 -37.05 20.76 -17.24
C GLN A 411 -36.97 19.43 -17.98
N TYR A 412 -37.10 18.30 -17.27
CA TYR A 412 -37.10 16.95 -17.86
C TYR A 412 -38.20 16.78 -18.92
N THR A 413 -39.41 17.29 -18.67
CA THR A 413 -40.53 17.22 -19.61
C THR A 413 -40.49 18.33 -20.67
N ARG A 414 -39.40 19.11 -20.74
CA ARG A 414 -39.25 20.25 -21.67
C ARG A 414 -40.42 21.23 -21.61
N GLY A 415 -40.95 21.48 -20.41
CA GLY A 415 -42.07 22.38 -20.20
C GLY A 415 -43.46 21.79 -20.46
N ASN A 416 -43.58 20.52 -20.79
CA ASN A 416 -44.89 19.85 -20.95
C ASN A 416 -45.54 19.63 -19.57
N LYS A 417 -46.45 20.53 -19.21
CA LYS A 417 -47.09 20.56 -17.89
C LYS A 417 -48.00 19.35 -17.65
N THR A 418 -48.60 18.80 -18.68
CA THR A 418 -49.47 17.61 -18.56
C THR A 418 -48.65 16.38 -18.20
N GLU A 419 -47.53 16.19 -18.87
CA GLU A 419 -46.60 15.09 -18.58
C GLU A 419 -45.91 15.28 -17.24
N ALA A 420 -45.52 16.51 -16.89
CA ALA A 420 -44.98 16.86 -15.59
C ALA A 420 -45.94 16.54 -14.44
N ALA A 421 -47.21 16.90 -14.58
CA ALA A 421 -48.26 16.58 -13.59
C ALA A 421 -48.42 15.05 -13.40
N ARG A 422 -48.33 14.29 -14.51
CA ARG A 422 -48.41 12.84 -14.50
C ARG A 422 -47.21 12.22 -13.75
N LEU A 423 -46.00 12.69 -14.01
CA LEU A 423 -44.78 12.24 -13.35
C LEU A 423 -44.76 12.60 -11.86
N LEU A 424 -45.20 13.78 -11.50
CA LEU A 424 -45.31 14.27 -10.13
C LEU A 424 -46.48 13.62 -9.35
N LYS A 425 -47.34 12.85 -10.04
CA LYS A 425 -48.57 12.25 -9.47
C LYS A 425 -49.50 13.26 -8.80
N ILE A 426 -49.58 14.48 -9.35
CA ILE A 426 -50.49 15.55 -8.86
C ILE A 426 -51.46 15.97 -9.97
N GLY A 427 -52.58 16.58 -9.57
CA GLY A 427 -53.50 17.13 -10.53
C GLY A 427 -52.91 18.29 -11.32
N LEU A 428 -53.27 18.41 -12.62
CA LEU A 428 -52.76 19.48 -13.49
C LEU A 428 -53.08 20.89 -12.92
N ALA A 429 -54.26 21.11 -12.34
CA ALA A 429 -54.62 22.34 -11.67
C ALA A 429 -53.73 22.65 -10.44
N THR A 430 -53.34 21.61 -9.71
CA THR A 430 -52.42 21.73 -8.57
C THR A 430 -51.05 22.16 -9.04
N LEU A 431 -50.55 21.59 -10.15
CA LEU A 431 -49.28 21.97 -10.73
C LEU A 431 -49.28 23.43 -11.21
N TYR A 432 -50.32 23.87 -11.86
CA TYR A 432 -50.45 25.28 -12.27
C TYR A 432 -50.38 26.22 -11.07
N ARG A 433 -51.15 25.96 -10.01
CA ARG A 433 -51.14 26.76 -8.78
C ARG A 433 -49.76 26.82 -8.13
N LYS A 434 -49.01 25.70 -8.14
CA LYS A 434 -47.65 25.64 -7.60
C LYS A 434 -46.62 26.37 -8.48
N ILE A 435 -46.77 26.29 -9.80
CA ILE A 435 -45.93 27.06 -10.74
C ILE A 435 -46.10 28.56 -10.52
N GLU A 436 -47.31 28.99 -10.26
CA GLU A 436 -47.64 30.41 -9.99
C GLU A 436 -47.14 30.83 -8.61
N ALA A 437 -47.39 30.03 -7.56
CA ALA A 437 -46.95 30.29 -6.18
C ALA A 437 -45.42 30.36 -6.05
N TYR A 438 -44.69 29.56 -6.80
CA TYR A 438 -43.23 29.52 -6.78
C TYR A 438 -42.58 30.36 -7.89
N HIS A 439 -43.34 31.15 -8.64
CA HIS A 439 -42.90 32.02 -9.74
C HIS A 439 -42.00 31.30 -10.80
N LEU A 440 -42.27 30.03 -11.09
CA LEU A 440 -41.47 29.21 -11.97
C LEU A 440 -41.68 29.51 -13.48
N SER A 441 -42.60 30.38 -13.85
CA SER A 441 -42.97 30.65 -15.25
C SER A 441 -41.86 31.26 -16.12
N SER A 442 -40.77 31.80 -15.54
CA SER A 442 -39.64 32.39 -16.26
C SER A 442 -38.44 31.46 -16.39
N THR A 443 -38.27 30.49 -15.50
CA THR A 443 -37.04 29.72 -15.32
C THR A 443 -36.83 28.62 -16.37
N TYR A 444 -37.91 28.16 -17.05
CA TYR A 444 -37.78 27.11 -18.08
C TYR A 444 -37.85 27.65 -19.53
N LYS A 445 -37.98 28.99 -19.72
CA LYS A 445 -37.96 29.64 -21.03
C LYS A 445 -36.55 30.07 -21.50
N CYS A 446 -35.57 30.19 -20.61
CA CYS A 446 -34.25 30.72 -20.97
C CYS A 446 -33.29 29.77 -21.68
N ASN A 447 -33.52 28.45 -21.72
CA ASN A 447 -32.60 27.50 -22.34
C ASN A 447 -32.97 27.00 -23.74
N PHE A 448 -33.91 27.66 -24.44
CA PHE A 448 -34.37 27.26 -25.80
C PHE A 448 -34.04 28.24 -26.92
N LEU A 449 -33.14 29.22 -26.71
CA LEU A 449 -32.71 30.15 -27.77
C LEU A 449 -31.22 29.86 -28.18
N GLY A 450 -30.89 28.61 -28.47
CA GLY A 450 -29.51 28.26 -28.85
C GLY A 450 -29.37 27.09 -29.79
N ALA A 451 -30.42 26.60 -30.45
CA ALA A 451 -30.27 25.49 -31.39
C ALA A 451 -31.35 25.53 -32.50
N ASP A 452 -31.38 26.61 -33.29
CA ASP A 452 -31.94 26.59 -34.61
C ASP A 452 -31.34 27.75 -35.41
N ASN A 453 -30.22 27.50 -36.06
CA ASN A 453 -29.79 28.15 -37.31
C ASN A 453 -28.48 27.50 -37.77
N LYS A 454 -28.58 26.45 -38.56
CA LYS A 454 -27.75 26.21 -39.75
C LYS A 454 -28.38 25.09 -40.58
N GLN A 455 -29.04 25.53 -41.66
CA GLN A 455 -29.17 24.72 -42.87
C GLN A 455 -27.79 24.44 -43.48
#